data_1971d3f6f81727213a00a6c7c3b94058
#
_entry.id   1971d3f6f81727213a00a6c7c3b94058
#
_cell.length_a   1.000
_cell.length_b   1.000
_cell.length_c   1.000
_cell.angle_alpha   90.00
_cell.angle_beta   90.00
_cell.angle_gamma   90.00
#
_symmetry.space_group_name_H-M   'P 1'
#
loop_
_entity.id
_entity.type
_entity.pdbx_description
1 polymer ?
#
loop_
_entity_poly.entity_id
_entity_poly.type
_entity_poly.pdbx_seq_one_letter_code
_entity_poly.pdbx_strand_id
1 'polypeptide(L)'
;MKRLYNCLMIGTVALTIVGCDLDMMPETTMTDAAFWKTENDLRGACNRFYQQMTGELGGFSHDYRSDELRGNSANSISDGSWTVPSTSGNWTNPYWRIFISNNILEKAERANVTDAIRNKYLAEARFFRAFHFFELVKKYGDIPMIMKAVDDTKDPALSMPRTPREQVIQQCYDDLDFAAEWLPDIDHVDTWGHVSRSAALAMLVRIGLYEGTYIKYHKLQGGDYKFHLKRAIDAADIMMHIDKKHKLYPDFQALFTYDGEGRQNQENVFVRVFGPNEAPVNTNNQTHGNSREMENTVTVTRNMVDLFLYTDGLPRDKSPLKLSHETCFNDVFENRDPRLAMTIYEKGEEAYKGAYTPFSFRNGYNLKKGFILKDWASLYAEAVDKMVIRYAEVLISYAESLYEYNGYITDQQLDETVNELRRRVKMPAMLTNAFVKEHGLDMLEEIRRERTVEFIDENKRYDDIIRWKIAEKVLPACLLGARLSTNDVEGGKVDELKKRITLNGGMFNGKKVCDEDSIYVLETAEDRRFDARKDYLYPIPLQEITLSGNNVTQNVGWY
;
A
#
# COMPACT_ATOMS: atom_id res chain seq x y z
N MET A 1 79.31 14.98 34.27
CA MET A 1 80.00 15.45 35.48
C MET A 1 78.96 16.01 36.43
N LYS A 2 79.06 15.50 37.67
CA LYS A 2 78.60 16.08 38.94
C LYS A 2 77.10 16.39 39.07
N ARG A 3 76.41 15.61 39.87
CA ARG A 3 76.31 15.55 41.36
C ARG A 3 75.41 16.65 41.89
N LEU A 4 74.43 16.40 42.55
CA LEU A 4 73.97 15.99 43.91
C LEU A 4 73.17 17.14 44.55
N TYR A 5 72.22 17.13 45.35
CA TYR A 5 71.71 16.31 46.46
C TYR A 5 70.34 16.87 46.93
N ASN A 6 69.43 16.00 47.31
CA ASN A 6 68.55 15.99 48.46
C ASN A 6 68.04 17.30 49.09
N CYS A 7 66.75 17.34 49.35
CA CYS A 7 66.19 17.21 50.71
C CYS A 7 64.69 16.97 50.74
N LEU A 8 64.32 16.02 51.55
CA LEU A 8 63.05 15.56 52.01
C LEU A 8 62.33 16.67 52.79
N MET A 9 61.04 16.93 52.48
CA MET A 9 60.05 17.40 53.47
C MET A 9 58.73 16.72 53.24
N ILE A 10 58.36 15.94 54.23
CA ILE A 10 57.06 15.31 54.41
C ILE A 10 56.05 16.40 54.83
N GLY A 11 55.10 16.70 53.98
CA GLY A 11 53.93 17.48 54.33
C GLY A 11 52.69 16.69 54.05
N THR A 12 52.13 16.09 55.08
CA THR A 12 50.84 15.40 55.04
C THR A 12 49.74 16.46 54.83
N VAL A 13 49.24 16.56 53.59
CA VAL A 13 48.01 17.31 53.34
C VAL A 13 46.90 16.24 53.19
N ALA A 14 46.02 16.19 54.16
CA ALA A 14 44.76 15.46 54.08
C ALA A 14 43.90 16.12 53.01
N LEU A 15 43.84 15.54 51.81
CA LEU A 15 42.82 15.90 50.81
C LEU A 15 41.52 15.21 51.24
N THR A 16 40.60 16.00 51.78
CA THR A 16 39.19 15.65 51.82
C THR A 16 38.68 15.59 50.38
N ILE A 17 38.50 14.38 49.88
CA ILE A 17 37.81 14.11 48.64
C ILE A 17 36.34 14.43 48.91
N VAL A 18 35.92 15.65 48.65
CA VAL A 18 34.50 15.97 48.41
C VAL A 18 34.21 15.35 47.06
N GLY A 19 33.58 14.17 47.06
CA GLY A 19 32.99 13.60 45.86
C GLY A 19 31.93 14.56 45.34
N CYS A 20 32.29 15.40 44.38
CA CYS A 20 31.29 15.96 43.49
C CYS A 20 30.71 14.79 42.69
N ASP A 21 29.48 14.51 42.92
CA ASP A 21 28.67 13.70 42.03
C ASP A 21 28.57 14.49 40.71
N LEU A 22 29.53 14.22 39.81
CA LEU A 22 29.53 14.75 38.46
C LEU A 22 28.58 13.90 37.60
N ASP A 23 27.32 13.99 37.92
CA ASP A 23 26.26 13.66 36.98
C ASP A 23 26.12 14.83 35.98
N MET A 24 27.25 15.10 35.27
CA MET A 24 27.24 16.05 34.16
C MET A 24 26.54 15.35 32.99
N MET A 25 25.22 15.49 32.93
CA MET A 25 24.46 15.20 31.72
C MET A 25 25.04 16.11 30.60
N PRO A 26 25.37 15.57 29.41
CA PRO A 26 25.81 16.40 28.30
C PRO A 26 24.72 17.43 27.99
N GLU A 27 25.06 18.73 28.09
CA GLU A 27 24.14 19.85 27.82
C GLU A 27 23.56 19.82 26.39
N THR A 28 24.10 19.00 25.50
CA THR A 28 23.70 18.88 24.08
C THR A 28 22.92 17.61 23.74
N THR A 29 22.75 16.67 24.68
CA THR A 29 21.99 15.45 24.43
C THR A 29 20.76 15.42 25.34
N MET A 30 19.57 15.46 24.75
CA MET A 30 18.32 15.31 25.47
C MET A 30 18.24 13.91 26.08
N THR A 31 18.37 13.80 27.40
CA THR A 31 18.24 12.51 28.10
C THR A 31 16.77 12.13 28.25
N ASP A 32 16.49 10.84 28.37
CA ASP A 32 15.11 10.34 28.61
C ASP A 32 14.47 10.96 29.87
N ALA A 33 15.28 11.32 30.89
CA ALA A 33 14.80 11.99 32.09
C ALA A 33 14.42 13.48 31.86
N ALA A 34 15.00 14.13 30.89
CA ALA A 34 14.73 15.52 30.54
C ALA A 34 13.59 15.68 29.51
N PHE A 35 13.38 14.68 28.67
CA PHE A 35 12.30 14.55 27.71
C PHE A 35 10.99 14.17 28.40
N TRP A 36 9.87 14.15 27.72
CA TRP A 36 8.54 13.75 28.21
C TRP A 36 7.91 14.68 29.26
N LYS A 37 8.17 15.98 29.20
CA LYS A 37 7.64 16.95 30.19
C LYS A 37 6.55 17.86 29.65
N THR A 38 6.60 18.13 28.35
CA THR A 38 5.74 19.15 27.71
C THR A 38 5.00 18.59 26.52
N GLU A 39 4.00 19.33 26.04
CA GLU A 39 3.33 19.01 24.77
C GLU A 39 4.31 18.96 23.58
N ASN A 40 5.32 19.85 23.56
CA ASN A 40 6.34 19.86 22.50
C ASN A 40 7.14 18.55 22.47
N ASP A 41 7.39 17.95 23.62
CA ASP A 41 8.10 16.67 23.70
C ASP A 41 7.23 15.55 23.11
N LEU A 42 5.94 15.52 23.45
CA LEU A 42 4.98 14.55 22.88
C LEU A 42 4.88 14.70 21.36
N ARG A 43 4.74 15.94 20.88
CA ARG A 43 4.73 16.26 19.45
C ARG A 43 6.01 15.81 18.75
N GLY A 44 7.17 16.10 19.35
CA GLY A 44 8.47 15.69 18.84
C GLY A 44 8.61 14.17 18.76
N ALA A 45 8.10 13.45 19.75
CA ALA A 45 8.07 11.99 19.74
C ALA A 45 7.18 11.44 18.60
N CYS A 46 5.97 11.98 18.43
CA CYS A 46 5.04 11.57 17.36
C CYS A 46 5.54 11.94 15.95
N ASN A 47 6.24 13.06 15.79
CA ASN A 47 6.82 13.46 14.50
C ASN A 47 7.77 12.39 13.91
N ARG A 48 8.35 11.52 14.73
CA ARG A 48 9.18 10.40 14.26
C ARG A 48 8.41 9.42 13.37
N PHE A 49 7.11 9.26 13.57
CA PHE A 49 6.31 8.40 12.70
C PHE A 49 6.33 8.91 11.25
N TYR A 50 6.16 10.21 11.07
CA TYR A 50 6.08 10.85 9.74
C TYR A 50 7.46 10.98 9.07
N GLN A 51 8.52 11.17 9.85
CA GLN A 51 9.88 11.25 9.32
C GLN A 51 10.41 9.89 8.85
N GLN A 52 9.98 8.81 9.47
CA GLN A 52 10.52 7.47 9.24
C GLN A 52 9.52 6.51 8.61
N MET A 53 8.62 7.01 7.80
CA MET A 53 7.65 6.19 7.06
C MET A 53 8.35 5.24 6.10
N THR A 54 7.98 3.97 6.15
CA THR A 54 8.50 2.89 5.28
C THR A 54 7.37 1.96 4.85
N GLY A 55 7.65 1.08 3.90
CA GLY A 55 6.65 0.16 3.38
C GLY A 55 5.51 0.92 2.69
N GLU A 56 4.27 0.57 2.98
CA GLU A 56 3.10 1.24 2.41
C GLU A 56 3.02 2.73 2.76
N LEU A 57 3.50 3.12 3.95
CA LEU A 57 3.63 4.52 4.37
C LEU A 57 4.87 5.20 3.77
N GLY A 58 5.75 4.46 3.12
CA GLY A 58 6.97 4.96 2.50
C GLY A 58 6.73 5.82 1.27
N GLY A 59 7.81 6.13 0.56
CA GLY A 59 7.73 6.71 -0.78
C GLY A 59 6.94 5.81 -1.72
N PHE A 60 6.54 6.37 -2.83
CA PHE A 60 5.82 5.59 -3.83
C PHE A 60 6.72 4.49 -4.39
N SER A 61 6.15 3.32 -4.60
CA SER A 61 6.80 2.22 -5.33
C SER A 61 5.73 1.43 -6.08
N HIS A 62 6.03 1.06 -7.31
CA HIS A 62 5.17 0.20 -8.11
C HIS A 62 5.12 -1.20 -7.51
N ASP A 63 3.92 -1.78 -7.39
CA ASP A 63 3.73 -3.13 -6.86
C ASP A 63 3.74 -4.18 -7.96
N TYR A 64 4.85 -4.85 -8.13
CA TYR A 64 5.03 -5.93 -9.11
C TYR A 64 4.69 -7.33 -8.58
N ARG A 65 4.07 -7.44 -7.39
CA ARG A 65 3.75 -8.74 -6.77
C ARG A 65 2.51 -9.42 -7.34
N SER A 66 1.73 -8.71 -8.16
CA SER A 66 0.46 -9.20 -8.71
C SER A 66 0.50 -9.38 -10.23
N ASP A 67 -0.68 -9.53 -10.83
CA ASP A 67 -0.91 -9.55 -12.27
C ASP A 67 -1.10 -8.16 -12.89
N GLU A 68 -1.00 -7.10 -12.08
CA GLU A 68 -1.33 -5.73 -12.47
C GLU A 68 -0.22 -5.08 -13.30
N LEU A 69 0.98 -5.09 -12.75
CA LEU A 69 2.14 -4.40 -13.29
C LEU A 69 3.33 -5.34 -13.47
N ARG A 70 4.16 -5.01 -14.46
CA ARG A 70 5.42 -5.69 -14.69
C ARG A 70 6.53 -4.65 -14.91
N GLY A 71 7.62 -4.78 -14.15
CA GLY A 71 8.84 -3.98 -14.30
C GLY A 71 9.83 -4.58 -15.30
N ASN A 72 11.10 -4.21 -15.17
CA ASN A 72 12.18 -4.72 -16.04
C ASN A 72 12.49 -6.21 -15.84
N SER A 73 12.22 -6.75 -14.67
CA SER A 73 12.46 -8.15 -14.30
C SER A 73 11.24 -8.75 -13.62
N ALA A 74 11.13 -10.06 -13.61
CA ALA A 74 10.13 -10.79 -12.85
C ALA A 74 10.27 -10.48 -11.35
N ASN A 75 9.14 -10.44 -10.64
CA ASN A 75 9.11 -10.31 -9.19
C ASN A 75 8.98 -11.70 -8.56
N SER A 76 9.87 -12.04 -7.64
CA SER A 76 9.94 -13.39 -7.05
C SER A 76 8.68 -13.83 -6.30
N ILE A 77 7.88 -12.89 -5.77
CA ILE A 77 6.59 -13.20 -5.16
C ILE A 77 5.55 -13.50 -6.24
N SER A 78 5.53 -12.68 -7.30
CA SER A 78 4.60 -12.83 -8.42
C SER A 78 4.81 -14.13 -9.20
N ASP A 79 6.07 -14.51 -9.45
CA ASP A 79 6.41 -15.73 -10.21
C ASP A 79 6.58 -16.98 -9.31
N GLY A 80 6.52 -16.81 -7.97
CA GLY A 80 6.65 -17.89 -7.00
C GLY A 80 8.06 -18.45 -6.83
N SER A 81 9.09 -17.72 -7.26
CA SER A 81 10.50 -18.14 -7.12
C SER A 81 11.14 -17.74 -5.78
N TRP A 82 10.41 -17.03 -4.92
CA TRP A 82 10.92 -16.57 -3.63
C TRP A 82 11.26 -17.70 -2.67
N THR A 83 12.16 -17.41 -1.73
CA THR A 83 12.68 -18.34 -0.74
C THR A 83 12.65 -17.74 0.65
N VAL A 84 12.89 -18.57 1.68
CA VAL A 84 12.96 -18.10 3.06
C VAL A 84 14.18 -17.19 3.24
N PRO A 85 14.01 -15.90 3.57
CA PRO A 85 15.11 -14.99 3.76
C PRO A 85 15.76 -15.19 5.14
N SER A 86 17.05 -14.85 5.28
CA SER A 86 17.70 -14.80 6.59
C SER A 86 17.14 -13.67 7.45
N THR A 87 16.93 -12.48 6.86
CA THR A 87 16.35 -11.27 7.47
C THR A 87 15.34 -10.64 6.53
N SER A 88 14.42 -9.84 7.05
CA SER A 88 13.44 -9.14 6.22
C SER A 88 13.04 -7.80 6.81
N GLY A 89 13.17 -6.72 6.02
CA GLY A 89 12.62 -5.42 6.36
C GLY A 89 11.09 -5.41 6.52
N ASN A 90 10.39 -6.35 5.88
CA ASN A 90 8.95 -6.53 6.08
C ASN A 90 8.57 -6.98 7.50
N TRP A 91 9.52 -7.56 8.24
CA TRP A 91 9.38 -7.94 9.64
C TRP A 91 9.96 -6.87 10.56
N THR A 92 11.23 -6.52 10.39
CA THR A 92 11.96 -5.67 11.34
C THR A 92 11.45 -4.23 11.38
N ASN A 93 11.10 -3.64 10.22
CA ASN A 93 10.64 -2.26 10.16
C ASN A 93 9.31 -2.03 10.91
N PRO A 94 8.24 -2.84 10.76
CA PRO A 94 7.04 -2.68 11.55
C PRO A 94 7.28 -2.83 13.05
N TYR A 95 8.07 -3.82 13.51
CA TYR A 95 8.39 -3.97 14.94
C TYR A 95 9.14 -2.78 15.51
N TRP A 96 10.05 -2.19 14.74
CA TRP A 96 10.70 -0.94 15.15
C TRP A 96 9.69 0.21 15.36
N ARG A 97 8.66 0.31 14.53
CA ARG A 97 7.61 1.33 14.68
C ARG A 97 6.69 1.03 15.85
N ILE A 98 6.37 -0.24 16.08
CA ILE A 98 5.62 -0.70 17.25
C ILE A 98 6.39 -0.34 18.53
N PHE A 99 7.71 -0.54 18.55
CA PHE A 99 8.55 -0.09 19.66
C PHE A 99 8.44 1.42 19.92
N ILE A 100 8.49 2.25 18.86
CA ILE A 100 8.32 3.71 19.00
C ILE A 100 6.93 4.03 19.58
N SER A 101 5.89 3.38 19.08
CA SER A 101 4.52 3.55 19.59
C SER A 101 4.42 3.19 21.08
N ASN A 102 4.91 2.02 21.45
CA ASN A 102 4.89 1.56 22.84
C ASN A 102 5.68 2.50 23.77
N ASN A 103 6.83 2.99 23.34
CA ASN A 103 7.64 3.96 24.11
C ASN A 103 6.87 5.27 24.38
N ILE A 104 6.12 5.77 23.40
CA ILE A 104 5.25 6.95 23.60
C ILE A 104 4.12 6.61 24.56
N LEU A 105 3.45 5.48 24.38
CA LEU A 105 2.33 5.05 25.21
C LEU A 105 2.73 4.88 26.69
N GLU A 106 3.93 4.37 26.96
CA GLU A 106 4.43 4.19 28.34
C GLU A 106 4.90 5.50 29.00
N LYS A 107 5.44 6.43 28.21
CA LYS A 107 6.13 7.61 28.76
C LYS A 107 5.32 8.90 28.72
N ALA A 108 4.23 8.96 27.94
CA ALA A 108 3.41 10.17 27.79
C ALA A 108 2.78 10.64 29.11
N GLU A 109 2.58 9.73 30.07
CA GLU A 109 2.05 10.08 31.42
C GLU A 109 2.98 11.02 32.21
N ARG A 110 4.27 11.09 31.83
CA ARG A 110 5.25 11.99 32.47
C ARG A 110 5.06 13.44 32.06
N ALA A 111 4.32 13.71 30.98
CA ALA A 111 4.12 15.06 30.48
C ALA A 111 3.08 15.82 31.33
N ASN A 112 3.43 17.04 31.72
CA ASN A 112 2.53 17.93 32.45
C ASN A 112 1.59 18.66 31.48
N VAL A 113 0.60 17.93 30.98
CA VAL A 113 -0.41 18.39 30.04
C VAL A 113 -1.79 17.89 30.46
N THR A 114 -2.86 18.45 29.90
CA THR A 114 -4.22 17.94 30.12
C THR A 114 -4.39 16.56 29.47
N ASP A 115 -5.36 15.79 29.96
CA ASP A 115 -5.67 14.47 29.39
C ASP A 115 -6.08 14.58 27.91
N ALA A 116 -6.81 15.62 27.53
CA ALA A 116 -7.18 15.84 26.13
C ALA A 116 -5.95 16.01 25.21
N ILE A 117 -4.95 16.78 25.66
CA ILE A 117 -3.69 16.94 24.92
C ILE A 117 -2.92 15.62 24.89
N ARG A 118 -2.80 14.96 26.04
CA ARG A 118 -2.11 13.67 26.13
C ARG A 118 -2.74 12.63 25.19
N ASN A 119 -4.07 12.47 25.27
CA ASN A 119 -4.81 11.48 24.49
C ASN A 119 -4.71 11.72 22.98
N LYS A 120 -4.61 12.97 22.51
CA LYS A 120 -4.32 13.26 21.10
C LYS A 120 -3.03 12.59 20.63
N TYR A 121 -1.93 12.70 21.38
CA TYR A 121 -0.64 12.08 21.01
C TYR A 121 -0.62 10.57 21.25
N LEU A 122 -1.31 10.08 22.29
CA LEU A 122 -1.52 8.64 22.47
C LEU A 122 -2.31 8.04 21.30
N ALA A 123 -3.29 8.78 20.77
CA ALA A 123 -4.08 8.37 19.62
C ALA A 123 -3.25 8.25 18.34
N GLU A 124 -2.32 9.17 18.09
CA GLU A 124 -1.36 9.03 17.00
C GLU A 124 -0.49 7.76 17.17
N ALA A 125 0.05 7.53 18.36
CA ALA A 125 0.86 6.36 18.64
C ALA A 125 0.07 5.05 18.46
N ARG A 126 -1.18 5.00 18.91
CA ARG A 126 -2.07 3.84 18.73
C ARG A 126 -2.43 3.62 17.27
N PHE A 127 -2.72 4.68 16.50
CA PHE A 127 -2.96 4.55 15.05
C PHE A 127 -1.79 3.86 14.35
N PHE A 128 -0.55 4.31 14.58
CA PHE A 128 0.62 3.73 13.95
C PHE A 128 0.91 2.31 14.45
N ARG A 129 0.65 2.02 15.72
CA ARG A 129 0.78 0.65 16.25
C ARG A 129 -0.18 -0.31 15.57
N ALA A 130 -1.45 0.06 15.46
CA ALA A 130 -2.46 -0.71 14.75
C ALA A 130 -2.08 -0.92 13.27
N PHE A 131 -1.65 0.15 12.59
CA PHE A 131 -1.20 0.07 11.21
C PHE A 131 -0.09 -0.98 11.04
N HIS A 132 0.93 -0.94 11.87
CA HIS A 132 2.08 -1.83 11.76
C HIS A 132 1.79 -3.26 12.19
N PHE A 133 0.93 -3.48 13.19
CA PHE A 133 0.44 -4.82 13.52
C PHE A 133 -0.36 -5.41 12.36
N PHE A 134 -1.23 -4.65 11.76
CA PHE A 134 -1.99 -5.11 10.59
C PHE A 134 -1.09 -5.47 9.41
N GLU A 135 -0.07 -4.65 9.11
CA GLU A 135 0.92 -4.96 8.08
C GLU A 135 1.67 -6.28 8.33
N LEU A 136 1.99 -6.58 9.58
CA LEU A 136 2.60 -7.87 9.95
C LEU A 136 1.61 -9.01 9.79
N VAL A 137 0.36 -8.85 10.27
CA VAL A 137 -0.68 -9.89 10.19
C VAL A 137 -1.01 -10.24 8.75
N LYS A 138 -1.14 -9.25 7.85
CA LYS A 138 -1.38 -9.51 6.42
C LYS A 138 -0.31 -10.42 5.82
N LYS A 139 0.95 -10.20 6.19
CA LYS A 139 2.10 -10.93 5.62
C LYS A 139 2.35 -12.27 6.30
N TYR A 140 2.27 -12.32 7.62
CA TYR A 140 2.78 -13.46 8.39
C TYR A 140 1.70 -14.26 9.14
N GLY A 141 0.48 -13.79 9.19
CA GLY A 141 -0.59 -14.39 9.99
C GLY A 141 -0.40 -14.12 11.48
N ASP A 142 -0.23 -15.17 12.29
CA ASP A 142 0.08 -15.03 13.70
C ASP A 142 1.47 -14.40 13.89
N ILE A 143 1.60 -13.49 14.87
CA ILE A 143 2.84 -12.74 15.13
C ILE A 143 3.04 -12.50 16.62
N PRO A 144 4.25 -12.32 17.13
CA PRO A 144 4.48 -11.84 18.49
C PRO A 144 3.84 -10.46 18.72
N MET A 145 2.86 -10.35 19.62
CA MET A 145 2.19 -9.08 19.93
C MET A 145 2.91 -8.36 21.07
N ILE A 146 4.00 -7.68 20.76
CA ILE A 146 4.83 -6.95 21.73
C ILE A 146 4.16 -5.63 22.08
N MET A 147 3.65 -5.49 23.31
CA MET A 147 2.84 -4.36 23.78
C MET A 147 3.62 -3.39 24.70
N LYS A 148 4.94 -3.55 24.80
CA LYS A 148 5.80 -2.69 25.60
C LYS A 148 7.04 -2.24 24.82
N ALA A 149 7.65 -1.14 25.24
CA ALA A 149 8.96 -0.73 24.73
C ALA A 149 10.04 -1.65 25.34
N VAL A 150 10.69 -2.44 24.48
CA VAL A 150 11.74 -3.37 24.90
C VAL A 150 13.10 -2.72 24.64
N ASP A 151 13.83 -2.39 25.68
CA ASP A 151 15.17 -1.77 25.64
C ASP A 151 16.28 -2.70 26.18
N ASP A 152 15.94 -3.84 26.76
CA ASP A 152 16.88 -4.88 27.20
C ASP A 152 16.82 -6.08 26.26
N THR A 153 17.98 -6.50 25.74
CA THR A 153 18.13 -7.69 24.88
C THR A 153 17.76 -9.01 25.56
N LYS A 154 17.65 -9.00 26.89
CA LYS A 154 17.22 -10.17 27.69
C LYS A 154 15.75 -10.15 28.06
N ASP A 155 15.01 -9.15 27.62
CA ASP A 155 13.58 -9.06 27.95
C ASP A 155 12.81 -10.28 27.42
N PRO A 156 12.03 -10.96 28.27
CA PRO A 156 11.23 -12.13 27.85
C PRO A 156 10.28 -11.87 26.68
N ALA A 157 9.86 -10.62 26.47
CA ALA A 157 8.99 -10.28 25.35
C ALA A 157 9.64 -10.55 23.98
N LEU A 158 10.97 -10.55 23.88
CA LEU A 158 11.70 -10.90 22.66
C LEU A 158 11.65 -12.39 22.32
N SER A 159 11.27 -13.22 23.28
CA SER A 159 11.14 -14.67 23.11
C SER A 159 9.70 -15.16 23.19
N MET A 160 8.72 -14.24 23.13
CA MET A 160 7.31 -14.64 23.18
C MET A 160 6.91 -15.40 21.91
N PRO A 161 6.02 -16.40 22.02
CA PRO A 161 5.48 -17.10 20.86
C PRO A 161 4.58 -16.18 20.02
N ARG A 162 4.22 -16.66 18.85
CA ARG A 162 3.26 -15.99 17.98
C ARG A 162 1.89 -15.94 18.65
N THR A 163 1.31 -14.76 18.71
CA THR A 163 -0.07 -14.50 19.17
C THR A 163 -1.02 -14.78 18.01
N PRO A 164 -2.14 -15.47 18.24
CA PRO A 164 -3.13 -15.69 17.19
C PRO A 164 -3.57 -14.40 16.50
N ARG A 165 -3.68 -14.45 15.19
CA ARG A 165 -4.09 -13.34 14.30
C ARG A 165 -5.29 -12.57 14.84
N GLU A 166 -6.34 -13.28 15.25
CA GLU A 166 -7.59 -12.68 15.74
C GLU A 166 -7.36 -11.75 16.95
N GLN A 167 -6.48 -12.14 17.87
CA GLN A 167 -6.16 -11.31 19.03
C GLN A 167 -5.36 -10.07 18.67
N VAL A 168 -4.46 -10.18 17.69
CA VAL A 168 -3.70 -9.03 17.18
C VAL A 168 -4.63 -8.04 16.48
N ILE A 169 -5.57 -8.52 15.69
CA ILE A 169 -6.56 -7.70 15.00
C ILE A 169 -7.52 -7.03 15.99
N GLN A 170 -7.93 -7.74 17.06
CA GLN A 170 -8.72 -7.10 18.12
C GLN A 170 -7.96 -5.93 18.75
N GLN A 171 -6.66 -6.09 19.00
CA GLN A 171 -5.82 -4.99 19.49
C GLN A 171 -5.74 -3.82 18.49
N CYS A 172 -5.71 -4.12 17.19
CA CYS A 172 -5.76 -3.07 16.17
C CYS A 172 -7.09 -2.29 16.24
N TYR A 173 -8.22 -2.97 16.47
CA TYR A 173 -9.50 -2.29 16.65
C TYR A 173 -9.52 -1.43 17.90
N ASP A 174 -9.07 -1.95 19.04
CA ASP A 174 -9.01 -1.18 20.30
C ASP A 174 -8.15 0.08 20.15
N ASP A 175 -7.04 -0.02 19.45
CA ASP A 175 -6.15 1.10 19.18
C ASP A 175 -6.79 2.13 18.22
N LEU A 176 -7.49 1.67 17.19
CA LEU A 176 -8.14 2.56 16.21
C LEU A 176 -9.43 3.19 16.75
N ASP A 177 -10.17 2.50 17.60
CA ASP A 177 -11.34 3.08 18.30
C ASP A 177 -10.90 4.26 19.18
N PHE A 178 -9.84 4.06 19.96
CA PHE A 178 -9.26 5.15 20.74
C PHE A 178 -8.74 6.28 19.82
N ALA A 179 -8.10 5.91 18.70
CA ALA A 179 -7.62 6.91 17.74
C ALA A 179 -8.78 7.70 17.12
N ALA A 180 -9.88 7.05 16.76
CA ALA A 180 -11.07 7.71 16.22
C ALA A 180 -11.77 8.61 17.24
N GLU A 181 -11.64 8.34 18.54
CA GLU A 181 -12.18 9.18 19.62
C GLU A 181 -11.36 10.45 19.85
N TRP A 182 -10.02 10.34 19.84
CA TRP A 182 -9.13 11.39 20.32
C TRP A 182 -8.34 12.14 19.25
N LEU A 183 -8.26 11.63 18.01
CA LEU A 183 -7.64 12.36 16.91
C LEU A 183 -8.54 13.52 16.46
N PRO A 184 -7.93 14.63 16.03
CA PRO A 184 -8.71 15.77 15.51
C PRO A 184 -9.42 15.38 14.20
N ASP A 185 -10.51 16.08 13.90
CA ASP A 185 -11.09 16.04 12.56
C ASP A 185 -10.06 16.50 11.52
N ILE A 186 -10.21 16.05 10.28
CA ILE A 186 -9.25 16.35 9.21
C ILE A 186 -9.09 17.86 8.96
N ASP A 187 -10.17 18.63 9.17
CA ASP A 187 -10.18 20.09 9.05
C ASP A 187 -9.35 20.78 10.15
N HIS A 188 -9.07 20.09 11.25
CA HIS A 188 -8.43 20.61 12.46
C HIS A 188 -7.07 19.98 12.76
N VAL A 189 -6.50 19.19 11.85
CA VAL A 189 -5.11 18.71 12.01
C VAL A 189 -4.13 19.88 11.98
N ASP A 190 -3.25 19.96 12.96
CA ASP A 190 -2.28 21.08 13.07
C ASP A 190 -1.32 21.09 11.86
N THR A 191 -0.85 19.92 11.47
CA THR A 191 0.08 19.73 10.34
C THR A 191 -0.57 18.85 9.29
N TRP A 192 -0.65 19.32 8.04
CA TRP A 192 -1.14 18.50 6.94
C TRP A 192 -0.29 17.23 6.79
N GLY A 193 -0.96 16.12 6.52
CA GLY A 193 -0.34 14.79 6.46
C GLY A 193 -0.26 14.07 7.82
N HIS A 194 -0.58 14.72 8.94
CA HIS A 194 -0.78 14.02 10.20
C HIS A 194 -2.12 13.27 10.21
N VAL A 195 -2.16 12.18 10.97
CA VAL A 195 -3.37 11.35 11.06
C VAL A 195 -4.52 12.10 11.72
N SER A 196 -5.72 11.84 11.23
CA SER A 196 -6.97 12.42 11.67
C SER A 196 -7.96 11.33 12.12
N ARG A 197 -9.08 11.74 12.72
CA ARG A 197 -10.22 10.86 12.96
C ARG A 197 -10.63 10.09 11.71
N SER A 198 -10.70 10.77 10.55
CA SER A 198 -11.03 10.12 9.28
C SER A 198 -10.01 9.05 8.89
N ALA A 199 -8.72 9.26 9.16
CA ALA A 199 -7.70 8.26 8.90
C ALA A 199 -7.90 6.99 9.76
N ALA A 200 -8.26 7.16 11.05
CA ALA A 200 -8.55 6.04 11.93
C ALA A 200 -9.79 5.25 11.48
N LEU A 201 -10.88 5.93 11.12
CA LEU A 201 -12.09 5.31 10.59
C LEU A 201 -11.81 4.56 9.26
N ALA A 202 -11.05 5.16 8.35
CA ALA A 202 -10.70 4.52 7.09
C ALA A 202 -9.79 3.28 7.29
N MET A 203 -8.93 3.28 8.31
CA MET A 203 -8.17 2.08 8.68
C MET A 203 -9.07 0.99 9.25
N LEU A 204 -10.10 1.32 10.05
CA LEU A 204 -11.12 0.35 10.48
C LEU A 204 -11.86 -0.27 9.28
N VAL A 205 -12.20 0.53 8.27
CA VAL A 205 -12.79 0.04 7.02
C VAL A 205 -11.85 -0.94 6.32
N ARG A 206 -10.58 -0.56 6.15
CA ARG A 206 -9.58 -1.38 5.47
C ARG A 206 -9.33 -2.70 6.19
N ILE A 207 -9.11 -2.67 7.50
CA ILE A 207 -8.87 -3.87 8.31
C ILE A 207 -10.10 -4.77 8.32
N GLY A 208 -11.28 -4.19 8.55
CA GLY A 208 -12.52 -4.95 8.62
C GLY A 208 -12.85 -5.68 7.31
N LEU A 209 -12.72 -5.01 6.17
CA LEU A 209 -12.90 -5.65 4.86
C LEU A 209 -11.86 -6.75 4.62
N TYR A 210 -10.57 -6.45 4.87
CA TYR A 210 -9.51 -7.41 4.65
C TYR A 210 -9.71 -8.68 5.49
N GLU A 211 -9.85 -8.54 6.80
CA GLU A 211 -10.01 -9.67 7.72
C GLU A 211 -11.31 -10.44 7.46
N GLY A 212 -12.42 -9.73 7.28
CA GLY A 212 -13.70 -10.37 6.98
C GLY A 212 -13.64 -11.24 5.74
N THR A 213 -13.10 -10.72 4.65
CA THR A 213 -12.97 -11.50 3.41
C THR A 213 -11.89 -12.58 3.50
N TYR A 214 -10.75 -12.30 4.15
CA TYR A 214 -9.71 -13.30 4.36
C TYR A 214 -10.25 -14.49 5.15
N ILE A 215 -10.89 -14.29 6.28
CA ILE A 215 -11.50 -15.35 7.10
C ILE A 215 -12.53 -16.16 6.29
N LYS A 216 -13.42 -15.45 5.58
CA LYS A 216 -14.49 -16.07 4.78
C LYS A 216 -13.94 -17.01 3.70
N TYR A 217 -13.00 -16.52 2.89
CA TYR A 217 -12.49 -17.26 1.73
C TYR A 217 -11.42 -18.28 2.09
N HIS A 218 -10.59 -18.01 3.10
CA HIS A 218 -9.62 -18.98 3.61
C HIS A 218 -10.24 -19.99 4.58
N LYS A 219 -11.51 -19.79 4.98
CA LYS A 219 -12.26 -20.68 5.89
C LYS A 219 -11.55 -20.90 7.22
N LEU A 220 -11.05 -19.80 7.81
CA LEU A 220 -10.34 -19.89 9.09
C LEU A 220 -11.27 -20.39 10.20
N GLN A 221 -10.80 -21.40 10.93
CA GLN A 221 -11.56 -22.01 12.02
C GLN A 221 -11.73 -21.01 13.17
N GLY A 222 -12.95 -20.85 13.66
CA GLY A 222 -13.28 -19.96 14.79
C GLY A 222 -13.33 -18.46 14.45
N GLY A 223 -13.01 -18.05 13.23
CA GLY A 223 -13.10 -16.66 12.83
C GLY A 223 -14.53 -16.22 12.50
N ASP A 224 -14.96 -15.07 13.00
CA ASP A 224 -16.24 -14.45 12.67
C ASP A 224 -16.06 -13.39 11.58
N TYR A 225 -16.13 -13.79 10.32
CA TYR A 225 -16.00 -12.89 9.18
C TYR A 225 -17.06 -11.79 9.18
N LYS A 226 -18.26 -12.04 9.72
CA LYS A 226 -19.33 -11.03 9.78
C LYS A 226 -19.02 -9.93 10.79
N PHE A 227 -18.41 -10.28 11.92
CA PHE A 227 -17.93 -9.27 12.88
C PHE A 227 -17.01 -8.26 12.20
N HIS A 228 -16.00 -8.72 11.47
CA HIS A 228 -15.05 -7.84 10.78
C HIS A 228 -15.69 -7.01 9.67
N LEU A 229 -16.55 -7.62 8.85
CA LEU A 229 -17.30 -6.87 7.81
C LEU A 229 -18.20 -5.81 8.42
N LYS A 230 -18.83 -6.11 9.57
CA LYS A 230 -19.66 -5.12 10.28
C LYS A 230 -18.83 -3.95 10.79
N ARG A 231 -17.61 -4.18 11.30
CA ARG A 231 -16.66 -3.12 11.68
C ARG A 231 -16.35 -2.20 10.49
N ALA A 232 -16.11 -2.77 9.32
CA ALA A 232 -15.89 -1.99 8.10
C ALA A 232 -17.12 -1.17 7.70
N ILE A 233 -18.31 -1.77 7.72
CA ILE A 233 -19.57 -1.12 7.39
C ILE A 233 -19.81 0.06 8.34
N ASP A 234 -19.71 -0.14 9.66
CA ASP A 234 -20.00 0.90 10.64
C ASP A 234 -19.04 2.08 10.54
N ALA A 235 -17.75 1.83 10.36
CA ALA A 235 -16.77 2.90 10.20
C ALA A 235 -16.98 3.69 8.89
N ALA A 236 -17.30 3.01 7.78
CA ALA A 236 -17.61 3.66 6.52
C ALA A 236 -18.91 4.48 6.60
N ASP A 237 -19.94 3.95 7.26
CA ASP A 237 -21.21 4.63 7.49
C ASP A 237 -21.02 5.95 8.26
N ILE A 238 -20.16 5.94 9.29
CA ILE A 238 -19.80 7.16 10.01
C ILE A 238 -19.16 8.19 9.06
N MET A 239 -18.20 7.79 8.25
CA MET A 239 -17.53 8.70 7.32
C MET A 239 -18.48 9.25 6.25
N MET A 240 -19.33 8.40 5.67
CA MET A 240 -20.18 8.73 4.54
C MET A 240 -21.45 9.49 4.95
N HIS A 241 -22.09 9.10 6.05
CA HIS A 241 -23.44 9.56 6.38
C HIS A 241 -23.50 10.47 7.62
N ILE A 242 -22.51 10.39 8.52
CA ILE A 242 -22.48 11.19 9.75
C ILE A 242 -21.48 12.34 9.61
N ASP A 243 -20.19 12.05 9.47
CA ASP A 243 -19.12 13.05 9.44
C ASP A 243 -19.13 13.88 8.14
N LYS A 244 -19.35 13.25 7.00
CA LYS A 244 -19.49 13.88 5.65
C LYS A 244 -18.38 14.87 5.29
N LYS A 245 -17.14 14.56 5.69
CA LYS A 245 -15.97 15.43 5.46
C LYS A 245 -15.33 15.19 4.10
N HIS A 246 -15.65 14.10 3.45
CA HIS A 246 -14.98 13.64 2.25
C HIS A 246 -15.90 13.57 1.05
N LYS A 247 -15.33 13.78 -0.12
CA LYS A 247 -15.94 13.55 -1.44
C LYS A 247 -14.87 13.26 -2.47
N LEU A 248 -15.24 12.66 -3.60
CA LEU A 248 -14.32 12.38 -4.69
C LEU A 248 -13.78 13.69 -5.31
N TYR A 249 -12.51 13.68 -5.66
CA TYR A 249 -11.90 14.73 -6.50
C TYR A 249 -12.45 14.61 -7.93
N PRO A 250 -12.83 15.73 -8.57
CA PRO A 250 -13.61 15.68 -9.79
C PRO A 250 -12.84 15.18 -11.02
N ASP A 251 -11.52 15.30 -11.03
CA ASP A 251 -10.65 14.89 -12.14
C ASP A 251 -9.73 13.73 -11.70
N PHE A 252 -9.98 12.55 -12.26
CA PHE A 252 -9.22 11.35 -11.91
C PHE A 252 -7.74 11.44 -12.29
N GLN A 253 -7.41 12.08 -13.40
CA GLN A 253 -6.03 12.20 -13.84
C GLN A 253 -5.25 13.21 -13.00
N ALA A 254 -5.86 14.39 -12.78
CA ALA A 254 -5.27 15.45 -11.97
C ALA A 254 -5.12 15.08 -10.48
N LEU A 255 -5.95 14.14 -9.98
CA LEU A 255 -5.90 13.64 -8.62
C LEU A 255 -4.49 13.13 -8.21
N PHE A 256 -3.74 12.58 -9.15
CA PHE A 256 -2.42 11.99 -8.92
C PHE A 256 -1.24 12.90 -9.28
N THR A 257 -1.52 14.18 -9.46
CA THR A 257 -0.53 15.23 -9.76
C THR A 257 -0.52 16.30 -8.66
N TYR A 258 0.30 17.34 -8.81
CA TYR A 258 0.30 18.50 -7.89
C TYR A 258 -1.05 19.18 -7.73
N ASP A 259 -1.96 19.05 -8.70
CA ASP A 259 -3.30 19.62 -8.61
C ASP A 259 -4.20 18.90 -7.59
N GLY A 260 -3.91 17.62 -7.33
CA GLY A 260 -4.62 16.79 -6.34
C GLY A 260 -4.11 16.94 -4.91
N GLU A 261 -3.10 17.78 -4.66
CA GLU A 261 -2.51 17.94 -3.32
C GLU A 261 -3.33 18.85 -2.40
N GLY A 262 -3.00 18.77 -1.11
CA GLY A 262 -3.42 19.72 -0.10
C GLY A 262 -4.83 19.49 0.47
N ARG A 263 -5.18 20.36 1.42
CA ARG A 263 -6.42 20.27 2.22
C ARG A 263 -7.70 20.49 1.41
N GLN A 264 -7.61 21.20 0.29
CA GLN A 264 -8.74 21.48 -0.59
C GLN A 264 -9.24 20.23 -1.32
N ASN A 265 -8.40 19.21 -1.47
CA ASN A 265 -8.80 17.92 -2.01
C ASN A 265 -9.44 17.05 -0.92
N GLN A 266 -10.77 17.01 -0.90
CA GLN A 266 -11.53 16.24 0.09
C GLN A 266 -11.48 14.72 -0.16
N GLU A 267 -10.87 14.24 -1.23
CA GLU A 267 -10.60 12.81 -1.42
C GLU A 267 -9.42 12.33 -0.57
N ASN A 268 -8.51 13.22 -0.21
CA ASN A 268 -7.40 12.93 0.70
C ASN A 268 -7.92 12.59 2.11
N VAL A 269 -7.70 11.37 2.58
CA VAL A 269 -8.01 10.91 3.93
C VAL A 269 -6.76 10.82 4.78
N PHE A 270 -5.72 10.19 4.25
CA PHE A 270 -4.39 10.15 4.84
C PHE A 270 -3.35 10.23 3.74
N VAL A 271 -2.48 11.22 3.81
CA VAL A 271 -1.44 11.49 2.81
C VAL A 271 -0.07 11.53 3.46
N ARG A 272 0.92 11.04 2.73
CA ARG A 272 2.32 11.34 3.03
C ARG A 272 2.74 12.55 2.21
N VAL A 273 3.10 13.61 2.89
CA VAL A 273 3.54 14.86 2.30
C VAL A 273 5.02 14.78 1.91
N PHE A 274 5.35 15.19 0.70
CA PHE A 274 6.71 15.23 0.16
C PHE A 274 7.16 16.62 -0.26
N GLY A 275 6.25 17.45 -0.69
CA GLY A 275 6.54 18.67 -1.39
C GLY A 275 7.01 19.84 -0.55
N PRO A 276 7.45 20.91 -1.23
CA PRO A 276 7.77 22.18 -0.61
C PRO A 276 6.53 22.94 -0.15
N ASN A 277 5.33 22.51 -0.58
CA ASN A 277 4.12 23.32 -0.47
C ASN A 277 3.48 23.31 0.92
N GLU A 278 3.63 22.23 1.71
CA GLU A 278 2.92 22.16 2.99
C GLU A 278 3.78 21.72 4.18
N ALA A 279 4.93 21.18 3.95
CA ALA A 279 5.81 20.83 5.05
C ALA A 279 7.28 20.83 4.64
N PRO A 280 8.18 21.35 5.48
CA PRO A 280 9.62 21.24 5.28
C PRO A 280 10.14 19.82 5.57
N VAL A 281 9.34 18.79 5.43
CA VAL A 281 9.51 17.53 6.16
C VAL A 281 10.36 16.52 5.42
N ASN A 282 10.46 16.58 4.12
CA ASN A 282 11.32 15.66 3.38
C ASN A 282 11.88 16.29 2.13
N THR A 283 13.14 16.54 2.19
CA THR A 283 13.94 17.00 1.04
C THR A 283 14.41 15.84 0.14
N ASN A 284 14.10 14.59 0.48
CA ASN A 284 14.40 13.42 -0.36
C ASN A 284 13.10 12.86 -0.95
N ASN A 285 12.70 13.44 -1.91
CA ASN A 285 11.43 13.64 -2.48
C ASN A 285 11.21 12.68 -3.63
N GLN A 286 11.18 11.40 -3.37
CA GLN A 286 10.55 10.47 -4.28
C GLN A 286 9.13 10.26 -3.87
N THR A 287 8.28 10.69 -4.71
CA THR A 287 6.88 10.77 -4.57
C THR A 287 6.18 9.63 -5.27
N HIS A 288 4.96 9.93 -5.60
CA HIS A 288 4.00 9.14 -6.29
C HIS A 288 4.45 8.71 -7.71
N GLY A 289 5.51 8.25 -7.93
CA GLY A 289 5.90 7.72 -9.23
C GLY A 289 7.06 8.48 -9.81
N ASN A 290 8.09 7.77 -10.01
CA ASN A 290 9.16 8.21 -10.84
C ASN A 290 8.65 8.26 -12.28
N SER A 291 8.27 9.46 -12.74
CA SER A 291 7.74 9.67 -14.10
C SER A 291 8.63 9.06 -15.19
N ARG A 292 9.95 9.02 -14.95
CA ARG A 292 10.89 8.38 -15.86
C ARG A 292 10.74 6.86 -15.89
N GLU A 293 10.50 6.21 -14.73
CA GLU A 293 10.23 4.78 -14.67
C GLU A 293 8.89 4.44 -15.29
N MET A 294 7.87 5.23 -15.00
CA MET A 294 6.53 5.04 -15.55
C MET A 294 6.54 5.01 -17.07
N GLU A 295 7.16 5.99 -17.71
CA GLU A 295 7.25 6.05 -19.17
C GLU A 295 8.10 4.92 -19.76
N ASN A 296 9.19 4.51 -19.09
CA ASN A 296 10.19 3.64 -19.70
C ASN A 296 10.08 2.17 -19.30
N THR A 297 9.66 1.86 -18.08
CA THR A 297 9.86 0.53 -17.48
C THR A 297 8.64 -0.11 -16.87
N VAL A 298 7.63 0.68 -16.48
CA VAL A 298 6.42 0.17 -15.85
C VAL A 298 5.39 -0.18 -16.90
N THR A 299 5.11 -1.47 -17.02
CA THR A 299 4.08 -1.98 -17.93
C THR A 299 2.84 -2.39 -17.16
N VAL A 300 1.70 -1.80 -17.53
CA VAL A 300 0.40 -2.35 -17.18
C VAL A 300 0.16 -3.58 -18.04
N THR A 301 -0.20 -4.69 -17.43
CA THR A 301 -0.40 -5.95 -18.16
C THR A 301 -1.67 -5.93 -19.01
N ARG A 302 -1.72 -6.71 -20.07
CA ARG A 302 -2.97 -6.94 -20.82
C ARG A 302 -4.05 -7.59 -19.95
N ASN A 303 -3.64 -8.45 -19.03
CA ASN A 303 -4.53 -9.05 -18.03
C ASN A 303 -5.32 -7.97 -17.29
N MET A 304 -4.63 -6.89 -16.90
CA MET A 304 -5.26 -5.75 -16.22
C MET A 304 -6.07 -4.87 -17.19
N VAL A 305 -5.53 -4.58 -18.37
CA VAL A 305 -6.23 -3.80 -19.41
C VAL A 305 -7.57 -4.45 -19.80
N ASP A 306 -7.64 -5.77 -19.86
CA ASP A 306 -8.86 -6.50 -20.18
C ASP A 306 -9.93 -6.46 -19.07
N LEU A 307 -9.58 -6.03 -17.84
CA LEU A 307 -10.54 -5.81 -16.74
C LEU A 307 -11.32 -4.50 -16.88
N PHE A 308 -10.81 -3.50 -17.59
CA PHE A 308 -11.58 -2.30 -17.88
C PHE A 308 -12.82 -2.66 -18.69
N LEU A 309 -13.95 -2.10 -18.30
CA LEU A 309 -15.22 -2.33 -19.01
C LEU A 309 -15.25 -1.59 -20.35
N TYR A 310 -16.18 -1.96 -21.20
CA TYR A 310 -16.60 -1.13 -22.32
C TYR A 310 -17.60 -0.05 -21.85
N THR A 311 -17.83 0.96 -22.66
CA THR A 311 -18.72 2.09 -22.33
C THR A 311 -20.17 1.66 -22.09
N ASP A 312 -20.56 0.48 -22.57
CA ASP A 312 -21.85 -0.16 -22.28
C ASP A 312 -21.92 -0.81 -20.90
N GLY A 313 -20.83 -0.78 -20.12
CA GLY A 313 -20.72 -1.36 -18.79
C GLY A 313 -20.44 -2.85 -18.78
N LEU A 314 -20.18 -3.46 -19.92
CA LEU A 314 -19.95 -4.90 -20.03
C LEU A 314 -18.46 -5.25 -20.08
N PRO A 315 -18.05 -6.40 -19.54
CA PRO A 315 -16.70 -6.91 -19.67
C PRO A 315 -16.42 -7.37 -21.12
N ARG A 316 -15.12 -7.53 -21.41
CA ARG A 316 -14.63 -7.82 -22.77
C ARG A 316 -15.26 -9.04 -23.44
N ASP A 317 -15.61 -10.04 -22.70
CA ASP A 317 -16.21 -11.29 -23.22
C ASP A 317 -17.71 -11.17 -23.54
N LYS A 318 -18.38 -10.11 -23.04
CA LYS A 318 -19.82 -9.90 -23.18
C LYS A 318 -20.19 -8.66 -23.99
N SER A 319 -19.31 -7.68 -24.12
CA SER A 319 -19.63 -6.44 -24.82
C SER A 319 -19.68 -6.61 -26.34
N PRO A 320 -20.78 -6.20 -26.99
CA PRO A 320 -20.86 -6.11 -28.45
C PRO A 320 -19.99 -4.98 -29.03
N LEU A 321 -19.53 -4.03 -28.20
CA LEU A 321 -18.66 -2.93 -28.62
C LEU A 321 -17.20 -3.38 -28.81
N LYS A 322 -16.87 -4.60 -28.35
CA LYS A 322 -15.54 -5.17 -28.56
C LYS A 322 -15.26 -5.34 -30.03
N LEU A 323 -14.13 -4.79 -30.48
CA LEU A 323 -13.65 -5.03 -31.83
C LEU A 323 -13.42 -6.52 -32.07
N SER A 324 -13.86 -7.00 -33.23
CA SER A 324 -13.59 -8.40 -33.64
C SER A 324 -12.09 -8.65 -33.81
N HIS A 325 -11.34 -7.60 -34.17
CA HIS A 325 -9.93 -7.64 -34.41
C HIS A 325 -9.28 -6.27 -34.14
N GLU A 326 -8.22 -6.25 -33.33
CA GLU A 326 -7.42 -5.06 -33.09
C GLU A 326 -6.34 -4.97 -34.21
N THR A 327 -6.30 -3.90 -34.98
CA THR A 327 -5.38 -3.71 -36.10
C THR A 327 -4.19 -2.84 -35.77
N CYS A 328 -4.32 -1.99 -34.75
CA CYS A 328 -3.26 -1.11 -34.25
C CYS A 328 -3.31 -1.03 -32.72
N PHE A 329 -2.29 -0.40 -32.12
CA PHE A 329 -2.15 -0.26 -30.69
C PHE A 329 -3.34 0.48 -30.06
N ASN A 330 -3.81 1.58 -30.68
CA ASN A 330 -4.87 2.39 -30.11
C ASN A 330 -6.26 1.73 -30.16
N ASP A 331 -6.44 0.66 -30.92
CA ASP A 331 -7.73 -0.07 -30.98
C ASP A 331 -8.16 -0.61 -29.62
N VAL A 332 -7.22 -0.84 -28.69
CA VAL A 332 -7.51 -1.30 -27.32
C VAL A 332 -8.31 -0.27 -26.52
N PHE A 333 -8.26 1.01 -26.88
CA PHE A 333 -8.95 2.11 -26.20
C PHE A 333 -10.37 2.34 -26.72
N GLU A 334 -10.73 1.72 -27.85
CA GLU A 334 -12.02 1.94 -28.50
C GLU A 334 -13.19 1.50 -27.61
N ASN A 335 -14.09 2.45 -27.33
CA ASN A 335 -15.29 2.25 -26.54
C ASN A 335 -15.04 1.71 -25.11
N ARG A 336 -13.90 2.03 -24.50
CA ARG A 336 -13.52 1.56 -23.18
C ARG A 336 -13.85 2.56 -22.06
N ASP A 337 -13.85 2.07 -20.84
CA ASP A 337 -13.89 2.88 -19.63
C ASP A 337 -12.87 4.02 -19.75
N PRO A 338 -13.27 5.29 -19.52
CA PRO A 338 -12.38 6.44 -19.69
C PRO A 338 -11.09 6.36 -18.87
N ARG A 339 -11.11 5.64 -17.74
CA ARG A 339 -9.90 5.44 -16.90
C ARG A 339 -8.77 4.70 -17.62
N LEU A 340 -9.09 3.91 -18.66
CA LEU A 340 -8.03 3.23 -19.42
C LEU A 340 -7.07 4.23 -20.06
N ALA A 341 -7.61 5.22 -20.79
CA ALA A 341 -6.83 6.27 -21.42
C ALA A 341 -6.21 7.26 -20.41
N MET A 342 -6.71 7.30 -19.16
CA MET A 342 -6.12 8.07 -18.06
C MET A 342 -4.99 7.31 -17.35
N THR A 343 -4.89 5.99 -17.56
CA THR A 343 -3.96 5.10 -16.85
C THR A 343 -2.75 4.72 -17.68
N ILE A 344 -2.92 4.51 -18.98
CA ILE A 344 -1.85 4.11 -19.91
C ILE A 344 -1.79 5.07 -21.11
N TYR A 345 -0.59 5.19 -21.70
CA TYR A 345 -0.37 6.05 -22.87
C TYR A 345 -1.06 5.49 -24.11
N GLU A 346 -1.70 6.38 -24.86
CA GLU A 346 -2.07 6.14 -26.25
C GLU A 346 -0.88 6.44 -27.19
N LYS A 347 -0.78 5.72 -28.30
CA LYS A 347 0.21 6.04 -29.33
C LYS A 347 -0.05 7.44 -29.89
N GLY A 348 0.99 8.25 -29.91
CA GLY A 348 0.94 9.63 -30.40
C GLY A 348 0.65 10.67 -29.31
N GLU A 349 0.34 10.26 -28.10
CA GLU A 349 0.14 11.16 -26.96
C GLU A 349 1.47 11.80 -26.53
N GLU A 350 1.41 13.01 -25.95
CA GLU A 350 2.61 13.71 -25.50
C GLU A 350 3.30 12.99 -24.35
N ALA A 351 4.59 12.72 -24.54
CA ALA A 351 5.50 12.15 -23.54
C ALA A 351 6.81 12.94 -23.56
N TYR A 352 7.76 12.62 -22.69
CA TYR A 352 8.99 13.42 -22.52
C TYR A 352 9.77 13.70 -23.82
N LYS A 353 9.87 12.73 -24.72
CA LYS A 353 10.63 12.85 -25.98
C LYS A 353 9.77 13.16 -27.21
N GLY A 354 8.59 13.66 -27.01
CA GLY A 354 7.60 13.86 -28.06
C GLY A 354 6.48 12.82 -28.03
N ALA A 355 5.90 12.51 -29.18
CA ALA A 355 4.80 11.56 -29.26
C ALA A 355 5.18 10.16 -28.76
N TYR A 356 4.38 9.60 -27.84
CA TYR A 356 4.58 8.25 -27.35
C TYR A 356 4.52 7.22 -28.48
N THR A 357 5.51 6.35 -28.50
CA THR A 357 5.59 5.24 -29.46
C THR A 357 5.63 3.92 -28.70
N PRO A 358 4.63 3.04 -28.86
CA PRO A 358 4.62 1.72 -28.26
C PRO A 358 5.87 0.93 -28.63
N PHE A 359 6.32 0.05 -27.73
CA PHE A 359 7.50 -0.82 -27.90
C PHE A 359 8.86 -0.12 -28.00
N SER A 360 8.91 1.22 -27.93
CA SER A 360 10.18 1.96 -27.86
C SER A 360 10.97 1.58 -26.62
N PHE A 361 10.25 1.28 -25.52
CA PHE A 361 10.78 0.96 -24.21
C PHE A 361 10.33 -0.41 -23.67
N ARG A 362 10.10 -1.38 -24.47
CA ARG A 362 9.97 -2.82 -24.16
C ARG A 362 8.58 -3.45 -24.29
N ASN A 363 7.47 -2.89 -23.74
CA ASN A 363 6.31 -3.76 -23.48
C ASN A 363 4.97 -3.26 -24.01
N GLY A 364 4.86 -2.02 -24.38
CA GLY A 364 3.69 -1.46 -25.07
C GLY A 364 2.73 -0.67 -24.19
N TYR A 365 2.19 -1.22 -23.12
CA TYR A 365 1.24 -0.50 -22.24
C TYR A 365 1.99 0.18 -21.09
N ASN A 366 2.61 1.32 -21.34
CA ASN A 366 3.31 2.05 -20.30
C ASN A 366 2.34 2.86 -19.44
N LEU A 367 2.63 2.90 -18.15
CA LEU A 367 1.82 3.59 -17.15
C LEU A 367 1.90 5.12 -17.34
N LYS A 368 0.74 5.78 -17.29
CA LYS A 368 0.60 7.24 -17.35
C LYS A 368 -0.01 7.84 -16.07
N LYS A 369 -0.77 7.06 -15.32
CA LYS A 369 -1.43 7.52 -14.09
C LYS A 369 -0.41 8.12 -13.11
N GLY A 370 -0.53 9.44 -12.84
CA GLY A 370 0.43 10.16 -12.01
C GLY A 370 1.70 10.65 -12.73
N PHE A 371 1.81 10.47 -14.05
CA PHE A 371 2.93 10.99 -14.83
C PHE A 371 2.93 12.51 -14.85
N ILE A 372 4.09 13.10 -14.58
CA ILE A 372 4.30 14.56 -14.64
C ILE A 372 5.54 14.82 -15.50
N LEU A 373 5.32 15.45 -16.65
CA LEU A 373 6.38 15.74 -17.62
C LEU A 373 7.53 16.56 -17.02
N LYS A 374 7.22 17.53 -16.16
CA LYS A 374 8.20 18.34 -15.44
C LYS A 374 9.13 17.49 -14.57
N ASP A 375 8.60 16.50 -13.89
CA ASP A 375 9.35 15.65 -12.96
C ASP A 375 10.23 14.64 -13.70
N TRP A 376 9.90 14.31 -14.95
CA TRP A 376 10.72 13.41 -15.75
C TRP A 376 12.16 13.93 -15.95
N ALA A 377 12.32 15.23 -16.09
CA ALA A 377 13.62 15.87 -16.26
C ALA A 377 14.38 16.05 -14.93
N SER A 378 13.69 16.00 -13.79
CA SER A 378 14.18 16.30 -12.46
C SER A 378 14.38 15.01 -11.66
N LEU A 379 15.39 14.21 -12.01
CA LEU A 379 15.66 12.94 -11.34
C LEU A 379 15.77 13.11 -9.82
N TYR A 380 14.94 12.41 -9.05
CA TYR A 380 14.85 12.46 -7.58
C TYR A 380 14.32 13.78 -7.00
N ALA A 381 13.61 14.56 -7.78
CA ALA A 381 13.01 15.82 -7.31
C ALA A 381 11.48 15.82 -7.39
N GLU A 382 10.90 14.66 -7.67
CA GLU A 382 9.46 14.49 -7.63
C GLU A 382 8.95 14.67 -6.19
N ALA A 383 7.97 15.51 -6.00
CA ALA A 383 7.49 15.93 -4.70
C ALA A 383 5.95 15.85 -4.55
N VAL A 384 5.27 15.12 -5.43
CA VAL A 384 3.82 14.91 -5.33
C VAL A 384 3.48 14.11 -4.08
N ASP A 385 2.51 14.55 -3.32
CA ASP A 385 2.05 13.86 -2.12
C ASP A 385 1.50 12.46 -2.45
N LYS A 386 1.85 11.49 -1.62
CA LYS A 386 1.31 10.13 -1.76
C LYS A 386 0.04 9.97 -0.95
N MET A 387 -1.06 9.69 -1.61
CA MET A 387 -2.28 9.24 -0.95
C MET A 387 -2.08 7.82 -0.39
N VAL A 388 -2.05 7.68 0.93
CA VAL A 388 -2.00 6.38 1.62
C VAL A 388 -3.40 5.79 1.71
N ILE A 389 -4.39 6.66 2.00
CA ILE A 389 -5.81 6.34 2.00
C ILE A 389 -6.55 7.50 1.34
N ARG A 390 -7.38 7.19 0.37
CA ARG A 390 -8.29 8.14 -0.27
C ARG A 390 -9.74 7.69 -0.18
N TYR A 391 -10.66 8.64 -0.27
CA TYR A 391 -12.08 8.40 -0.01
C TYR A 391 -12.72 7.36 -0.95
N ALA A 392 -12.24 7.24 -2.18
CA ALA A 392 -12.67 6.18 -3.08
C ALA A 392 -12.48 4.77 -2.48
N GLU A 393 -11.42 4.57 -1.66
CA GLU A 393 -11.21 3.29 -0.97
C GLU A 393 -12.32 3.01 0.05
N VAL A 394 -12.79 4.04 0.75
CA VAL A 394 -13.91 3.90 1.70
C VAL A 394 -15.18 3.51 0.96
N LEU A 395 -15.51 4.21 -0.14
CA LEU A 395 -16.71 3.95 -0.93
C LEU A 395 -16.78 2.51 -1.45
N ILE A 396 -15.73 2.07 -2.14
CA ILE A 396 -15.74 0.73 -2.74
C ILE A 396 -15.62 -0.39 -1.69
N SER A 397 -14.90 -0.12 -0.58
CA SER A 397 -14.81 -1.07 0.53
C SER A 397 -16.15 -1.21 1.27
N TYR A 398 -16.91 -0.13 1.38
CA TYR A 398 -18.28 -0.16 1.91
C TYR A 398 -19.20 -1.02 1.04
N ALA A 399 -19.19 -0.81 -0.28
CA ALA A 399 -19.99 -1.61 -1.21
C ALA A 399 -19.65 -3.11 -1.13
N GLU A 400 -18.35 -3.45 -1.15
CA GLU A 400 -17.90 -4.83 -1.02
C GLU A 400 -18.29 -5.43 0.32
N SER A 401 -18.09 -4.70 1.43
CA SER A 401 -18.44 -5.17 2.77
C SER A 401 -19.95 -5.42 2.93
N LEU A 402 -20.78 -4.55 2.39
CA LEU A 402 -22.24 -4.72 2.40
C LEU A 402 -22.66 -5.99 1.66
N TYR A 403 -22.11 -6.19 0.45
CA TYR A 403 -22.44 -7.39 -0.33
C TYR A 403 -21.95 -8.66 0.34
N GLU A 404 -20.72 -8.67 0.83
CA GLU A 404 -20.11 -9.83 1.50
C GLU A 404 -20.82 -10.19 2.81
N TYR A 405 -21.36 -9.20 3.52
CA TYR A 405 -22.08 -9.37 4.78
C TYR A 405 -23.52 -9.87 4.56
N ASN A 406 -24.26 -9.21 3.63
CA ASN A 406 -25.68 -9.45 3.41
C ASN A 406 -25.98 -10.51 2.35
N GLY A 407 -25.07 -10.72 1.38
CA GLY A 407 -25.30 -11.48 0.15
C GLY A 407 -26.02 -10.68 -0.93
N TYR A 408 -26.25 -9.39 -0.73
CA TYR A 408 -26.85 -8.46 -1.69
C TYR A 408 -26.44 -7.01 -1.38
N ILE A 409 -26.63 -6.12 -2.34
CA ILE A 409 -26.49 -4.67 -2.22
C ILE A 409 -27.66 -3.99 -2.94
N THR A 410 -28.16 -2.88 -2.40
CA THR A 410 -29.27 -2.12 -3.02
C THR A 410 -28.75 -1.18 -4.11
N ASP A 411 -29.62 -0.80 -5.06
CA ASP A 411 -29.24 0.17 -6.10
C ASP A 411 -28.92 1.54 -5.51
N GLN A 412 -29.54 1.94 -4.40
CA GLN A 412 -29.17 3.16 -3.68
C GLN A 412 -27.74 3.07 -3.16
N GLN A 413 -27.36 1.97 -2.51
CA GLN A 413 -26.01 1.76 -2.00
C GLN A 413 -24.97 1.72 -3.15
N LEU A 414 -25.31 1.10 -4.29
CA LEU A 414 -24.48 1.14 -5.49
C LEU A 414 -24.33 2.57 -6.02
N ASP A 415 -25.40 3.36 -5.95
CA ASP A 415 -25.40 4.74 -6.44
C ASP A 415 -24.53 5.65 -5.59
N GLU A 416 -24.50 5.46 -4.28
CA GLU A 416 -23.68 6.20 -3.32
C GLU A 416 -22.20 5.74 -3.28
N THR A 417 -21.84 4.66 -3.99
CA THR A 417 -20.51 4.04 -3.93
C THR A 417 -19.92 3.81 -5.32
N VAL A 418 -20.16 2.64 -5.91
CA VAL A 418 -19.62 2.24 -7.23
C VAL A 418 -19.93 3.27 -8.29
N ASN A 419 -21.19 3.73 -8.34
CA ASN A 419 -21.63 4.67 -9.36
C ASN A 419 -21.08 6.08 -9.17
N GLU A 420 -20.69 6.49 -7.95
CA GLU A 420 -19.94 7.72 -7.73
C GLU A 420 -18.59 7.69 -8.46
N LEU A 421 -17.87 6.55 -8.38
CA LEU A 421 -16.59 6.37 -9.09
C LEU A 421 -16.80 6.45 -10.61
N ARG A 422 -17.86 5.81 -11.12
CA ARG A 422 -18.22 5.83 -12.54
C ARG A 422 -18.64 7.23 -13.02
N ARG A 423 -19.44 7.94 -12.24
CA ARG A 423 -19.85 9.31 -12.56
C ARG A 423 -18.67 10.28 -12.66
N ARG A 424 -17.71 10.18 -11.72
CA ARG A 424 -16.50 11.02 -11.73
C ARG A 424 -15.79 10.99 -13.07
N VAL A 425 -15.67 9.82 -13.68
CA VAL A 425 -14.98 9.62 -14.96
C VAL A 425 -15.93 9.64 -16.16
N LYS A 426 -17.20 10.01 -15.93
CA LYS A 426 -18.24 10.08 -16.98
C LYS A 426 -18.45 8.74 -17.69
N MET A 427 -18.31 7.63 -16.98
CA MET A 427 -18.67 6.31 -17.51
C MET A 427 -20.18 6.30 -17.82
N PRO A 428 -20.60 5.96 -19.06
CA PRO A 428 -22.02 6.04 -19.43
C PRO A 428 -22.92 5.05 -18.68
N ALA A 429 -22.40 3.85 -18.42
CA ALA A 429 -23.17 2.78 -17.82
C ALA A 429 -22.99 2.74 -16.30
N MET A 430 -24.11 2.77 -15.57
CA MET A 430 -24.17 2.60 -14.12
C MET A 430 -24.41 1.15 -13.73
N LEU A 431 -23.82 0.72 -12.61
CA LEU A 431 -24.05 -0.62 -12.06
C LEU A 431 -25.37 -0.64 -11.28
N THR A 432 -26.29 -1.54 -11.66
CA THR A 432 -27.56 -1.76 -10.97
C THR A 432 -27.88 -3.23 -10.89
N ASN A 433 -28.75 -3.63 -9.97
CA ASN A 433 -29.22 -5.01 -9.86
C ASN A 433 -29.95 -5.47 -11.14
N ALA A 434 -30.70 -4.56 -11.77
CA ALA A 434 -31.37 -4.85 -13.04
C ALA A 434 -30.34 -5.10 -14.16
N PHE A 435 -29.32 -4.27 -14.28
CA PHE A 435 -28.25 -4.41 -15.28
C PHE A 435 -27.50 -5.75 -15.13
N VAL A 436 -27.09 -6.07 -13.89
CA VAL A 436 -26.39 -7.33 -13.58
C VAL A 436 -27.23 -8.55 -13.96
N LYS A 437 -28.52 -8.52 -13.64
CA LYS A 437 -29.47 -9.60 -13.98
C LYS A 437 -29.68 -9.73 -15.49
N GLU A 438 -29.90 -8.62 -16.19
CA GLU A 438 -30.13 -8.58 -17.63
C GLU A 438 -28.96 -9.19 -18.42
N HIS A 439 -27.73 -8.87 -18.02
CA HIS A 439 -26.53 -9.32 -18.72
C HIS A 439 -25.91 -10.59 -18.14
N GLY A 440 -26.55 -11.21 -17.12
CA GLY A 440 -26.05 -12.42 -16.47
C GLY A 440 -24.64 -12.22 -15.89
N LEU A 441 -24.40 -11.08 -15.24
CA LEU A 441 -23.16 -10.78 -14.52
C LEU A 441 -23.24 -11.28 -13.07
N ASP A 442 -22.12 -11.28 -12.37
CA ASP A 442 -22.04 -11.46 -10.93
C ASP A 442 -21.76 -10.12 -10.26
N MET A 443 -22.64 -9.70 -9.34
CA MET A 443 -22.55 -8.40 -8.68
C MET A 443 -21.24 -8.23 -7.90
N LEU A 444 -20.80 -9.28 -7.20
CA LEU A 444 -19.57 -9.22 -6.42
C LEU A 444 -18.35 -9.08 -7.32
N GLU A 445 -18.32 -9.82 -8.42
CA GLU A 445 -17.24 -9.72 -9.41
C GLU A 445 -17.21 -8.32 -10.04
N GLU A 446 -18.35 -7.68 -10.27
CA GLU A 446 -18.38 -6.30 -10.80
C GLU A 446 -17.93 -5.27 -9.77
N ILE A 447 -18.26 -5.41 -8.48
CA ILE A 447 -17.73 -4.56 -7.39
C ILE A 447 -16.21 -4.73 -7.28
N ARG A 448 -15.71 -5.97 -7.33
CA ARG A 448 -14.27 -6.27 -7.28
C ARG A 448 -13.53 -5.76 -8.52
N ARG A 449 -14.16 -5.83 -9.69
CA ARG A 449 -13.64 -5.25 -10.94
C ARG A 449 -13.50 -3.74 -10.84
N GLU A 450 -14.54 -3.07 -10.35
CA GLU A 450 -14.52 -1.62 -10.14
C GLU A 450 -13.38 -1.22 -9.20
N ARG A 451 -13.21 -1.95 -8.07
CA ARG A 451 -12.10 -1.75 -7.15
C ARG A 451 -10.75 -1.94 -7.84
N THR A 452 -10.59 -3.01 -8.62
CA THR A 452 -9.34 -3.31 -9.29
C THR A 452 -8.95 -2.23 -10.31
N VAL A 453 -9.91 -1.77 -11.12
CA VAL A 453 -9.69 -0.71 -12.13
C VAL A 453 -9.39 0.63 -11.46
N GLU A 454 -10.10 0.95 -10.40
CA GLU A 454 -9.94 2.22 -9.67
C GLU A 454 -8.54 2.37 -9.05
N PHE A 455 -7.97 1.27 -8.51
CA PHE A 455 -6.75 1.31 -7.70
C PHE A 455 -5.50 0.77 -8.42
N ILE A 456 -5.47 0.76 -9.74
CA ILE A 456 -4.25 0.44 -10.48
C ILE A 456 -3.10 1.30 -9.95
N ASP A 457 -1.97 0.64 -9.66
CA ASP A 457 -0.74 1.27 -9.17
C ASP A 457 -0.89 1.99 -7.81
N GLU A 458 -1.81 1.51 -6.96
CA GLU A 458 -1.96 2.01 -5.58
C GLU A 458 -1.71 0.92 -4.52
N ASN A 459 -0.98 -0.12 -4.87
CA ASN A 459 -0.58 -1.23 -3.97
C ASN A 459 -1.76 -1.98 -3.32
N LYS A 460 -2.89 -2.12 -4.03
CA LYS A 460 -4.08 -2.82 -3.51
C LYS A 460 -4.26 -4.22 -4.10
N ARG A 461 -3.88 -4.42 -5.36
CA ARG A 461 -4.20 -5.63 -6.12
C ARG A 461 -3.66 -6.90 -5.48
N TYR A 462 -2.41 -6.90 -4.99
CA TYR A 462 -1.83 -8.07 -4.33
C TYR A 462 -2.61 -8.46 -3.08
N ASP A 463 -2.92 -7.51 -2.20
CA ASP A 463 -3.68 -7.75 -0.99
C ASP A 463 -5.11 -8.26 -1.32
N ASP A 464 -5.72 -7.74 -2.38
CA ASP A 464 -7.05 -8.15 -2.84
C ASP A 464 -7.07 -9.60 -3.34
N ILE A 465 -6.12 -10.02 -4.20
CA ILE A 465 -6.07 -11.41 -4.67
C ILE A 465 -5.74 -12.41 -3.56
N ILE A 466 -4.98 -11.99 -2.54
CA ILE A 466 -4.70 -12.80 -1.35
C ILE A 466 -5.97 -12.96 -0.50
N ARG A 467 -6.64 -11.87 -0.12
CA ARG A 467 -7.83 -11.94 0.74
C ARG A 467 -9.04 -12.61 0.07
N TRP A 468 -9.18 -12.48 -1.26
CA TRP A 468 -10.21 -13.19 -2.04
C TRP A 468 -9.87 -14.65 -2.29
N LYS A 469 -8.66 -15.08 -1.94
CA LYS A 469 -8.13 -16.44 -2.19
C LYS A 469 -8.19 -16.84 -3.68
N ILE A 470 -7.81 -15.92 -4.55
CA ILE A 470 -7.73 -16.16 -5.99
C ILE A 470 -6.29 -16.14 -6.54
N ALA A 471 -5.30 -15.91 -5.68
CA ALA A 471 -3.90 -15.83 -6.08
C ALA A 471 -3.43 -17.11 -6.79
N GLU A 472 -3.89 -18.27 -6.37
CA GLU A 472 -3.60 -19.58 -7.00
C GLU A 472 -4.12 -19.73 -8.45
N LYS A 473 -5.06 -18.85 -8.86
CA LYS A 473 -5.57 -18.79 -10.24
C LYS A 473 -4.93 -17.66 -11.04
N VAL A 474 -4.64 -16.55 -10.37
CA VAL A 474 -4.18 -15.31 -11.01
C VAL A 474 -2.67 -15.31 -11.21
N LEU A 475 -1.89 -15.67 -10.18
CA LEU A 475 -0.43 -15.54 -10.23
C LEU A 475 0.26 -16.56 -11.16
N PRO A 476 -0.17 -17.84 -11.28
CA PRO A 476 0.41 -18.76 -12.25
C PRO A 476 0.06 -18.46 -13.70
N ALA A 477 -0.93 -17.57 -13.95
CA ALA A 477 -1.29 -17.21 -15.30
C ALA A 477 -0.18 -16.44 -16.00
N CYS A 478 -0.13 -16.56 -17.31
CA CYS A 478 0.77 -15.74 -18.11
C CYS A 478 0.53 -14.26 -17.92
N LEU A 479 1.58 -13.47 -17.85
CA LEU A 479 1.49 -12.03 -17.99
C LEU A 479 1.62 -11.62 -19.45
N LEU A 480 0.63 -10.86 -19.89
CA LEU A 480 0.49 -10.37 -21.25
C LEU A 480 0.82 -8.89 -21.32
N GLY A 481 1.50 -8.50 -22.38
CA GLY A 481 1.71 -7.10 -22.76
C GLY A 481 0.78 -6.67 -23.89
N ALA A 482 1.17 -5.59 -24.57
CA ALA A 482 0.40 -5.07 -25.67
C ALA A 482 0.39 -6.02 -26.88
N ARG A 483 -0.62 -5.85 -27.73
CA ARG A 483 -0.66 -6.51 -29.02
C ARG A 483 0.42 -5.94 -29.94
N LEU A 484 1.12 -6.83 -30.65
CA LEU A 484 2.07 -6.45 -31.69
C LEU A 484 1.34 -6.18 -33.00
N SER A 485 1.48 -4.97 -33.51
CA SER A 485 1.03 -4.60 -34.85
C SER A 485 2.20 -4.08 -35.65
N THR A 486 2.29 -4.50 -36.93
CA THR A 486 3.27 -3.95 -37.87
C THR A 486 3.05 -2.48 -38.15
N ASN A 487 1.82 -1.96 -37.91
CA ASN A 487 1.47 -0.57 -38.10
C ASN A 487 2.03 0.35 -37.00
N ASP A 488 2.48 -0.21 -35.86
CA ASP A 488 2.89 0.54 -34.68
C ASP A 488 4.39 0.56 -34.44
N VAL A 489 5.15 -0.25 -35.16
CA VAL A 489 6.58 -0.45 -34.91
C VAL A 489 7.41 -0.03 -36.10
N GLU A 490 8.23 1.00 -35.94
CA GLU A 490 9.21 1.38 -36.96
C GLU A 490 10.38 0.38 -37.01
N GLY A 491 10.68 -0.13 -38.18
CA GLY A 491 11.90 -0.86 -38.61
C GLY A 491 12.50 -1.88 -37.66
N GLY A 492 12.42 -3.16 -37.98
CA GLY A 492 13.27 -4.25 -37.44
C GLY A 492 12.97 -4.79 -36.05
N LYS A 493 12.34 -4.00 -35.15
CA LYS A 493 12.02 -4.43 -33.77
C LYS A 493 10.88 -5.45 -33.73
N VAL A 494 9.97 -5.43 -34.70
CA VAL A 494 8.88 -6.42 -34.82
C VAL A 494 9.46 -7.85 -34.93
N ASP A 495 10.54 -8.03 -35.63
CA ASP A 495 11.13 -9.37 -35.85
C ASP A 495 11.77 -9.94 -34.58
N GLU A 496 12.35 -9.10 -33.72
CA GLU A 496 12.86 -9.55 -32.41
C GLU A 496 11.72 -9.90 -31.44
N LEU A 497 10.65 -9.14 -31.45
CA LEU A 497 9.46 -9.39 -30.64
C LEU A 497 8.70 -10.62 -31.15
N LYS A 498 8.57 -10.76 -32.48
CA LYS A 498 8.03 -11.98 -33.12
C LYS A 498 8.85 -13.21 -32.80
N LYS A 499 10.17 -13.12 -32.74
CA LYS A 499 11.06 -14.21 -32.34
C LYS A 499 10.76 -14.71 -30.93
N ARG A 500 10.48 -13.84 -29.98
CA ARG A 500 10.14 -14.23 -28.60
C ARG A 500 8.80 -14.97 -28.52
N ILE A 501 7.79 -14.55 -29.26
CA ILE A 501 6.51 -15.24 -29.35
C ILE A 501 6.69 -16.59 -30.06
N THR A 502 7.51 -16.65 -31.12
CA THR A 502 7.78 -17.86 -31.92
C THR A 502 8.62 -18.88 -31.16
N LEU A 503 9.53 -18.46 -30.26
CA LEU A 503 10.32 -19.36 -29.40
C LEU A 503 9.45 -20.23 -28.47
N ASN A 504 8.25 -19.79 -28.13
CA ASN A 504 7.26 -20.56 -27.36
C ASN A 504 6.32 -21.41 -28.25
N GLY A 505 6.74 -21.72 -29.51
CA GLY A 505 5.96 -22.55 -30.42
C GLY A 505 4.64 -21.94 -30.87
N GLY A 506 4.48 -20.62 -30.79
CA GLY A 506 3.24 -19.93 -31.14
C GLY A 506 2.07 -20.27 -30.21
N MET A 507 2.35 -20.85 -29.04
CA MET A 507 1.36 -21.22 -28.04
C MET A 507 1.41 -20.27 -26.85
N PHE A 508 0.25 -19.89 -26.36
CA PHE A 508 0.10 -19.01 -25.25
C PHE A 508 -1.09 -19.46 -24.37
N ASN A 509 -0.86 -19.77 -23.10
CA ASN A 509 -1.91 -20.32 -22.20
C ASN A 509 -2.72 -21.45 -22.85
N GLY A 510 -2.06 -22.36 -23.57
CA GLY A 510 -2.75 -23.43 -24.28
C GLY A 510 -3.54 -22.99 -25.52
N LYS A 511 -3.50 -21.69 -25.88
CA LYS A 511 -4.10 -21.15 -27.10
C LYS A 511 -3.02 -20.79 -28.11
N LYS A 512 -3.26 -21.11 -29.36
CA LYS A 512 -2.37 -20.72 -30.45
C LYS A 512 -2.42 -19.21 -30.63
N VAL A 513 -1.31 -18.54 -30.43
CA VAL A 513 -1.13 -17.13 -30.81
C VAL A 513 -0.83 -17.13 -32.30
N CYS A 514 -1.82 -16.73 -33.10
CA CYS A 514 -1.61 -16.55 -34.54
C CYS A 514 -1.08 -15.14 -34.85
N ASP A 515 -0.58 -14.91 -36.05
CA ASP A 515 -0.09 -13.58 -36.49
C ASP A 515 -1.17 -12.49 -36.37
N GLU A 516 -2.44 -12.88 -36.41
CA GLU A 516 -3.60 -11.98 -36.29
C GLU A 516 -3.91 -11.60 -34.85
N ASP A 517 -3.45 -12.41 -33.86
CA ASP A 517 -3.61 -12.20 -32.41
C ASP A 517 -2.26 -12.13 -31.67
N SER A 518 -1.26 -11.53 -32.28
CA SER A 518 0.11 -11.43 -31.74
C SER A 518 0.14 -10.53 -30.50
N ILE A 519 0.01 -11.12 -29.32
CA ILE A 519 0.15 -10.43 -28.03
C ILE A 519 1.54 -10.68 -27.50
N TYR A 520 2.18 -9.63 -26.97
CA TYR A 520 3.49 -9.74 -26.34
C TYR A 520 3.40 -10.53 -25.03
N VAL A 521 4.25 -11.52 -24.86
CA VAL A 521 4.35 -12.32 -23.65
C VAL A 521 5.39 -11.70 -22.73
N LEU A 522 4.98 -11.20 -21.57
CA LEU A 522 5.87 -10.67 -20.54
C LEU A 522 6.50 -11.78 -19.72
N GLU A 523 5.70 -12.74 -19.30
CA GLU A 523 6.11 -13.93 -18.56
C GLU A 523 5.22 -15.12 -18.95
N THR A 524 5.81 -16.27 -19.19
CA THR A 524 5.06 -17.48 -19.56
C THR A 524 4.46 -18.15 -18.34
N ALA A 525 3.41 -18.97 -18.51
CA ALA A 525 2.83 -19.74 -17.40
C ALA A 525 3.80 -20.79 -16.83
N GLU A 526 4.74 -21.27 -17.65
CA GLU A 526 5.76 -22.25 -17.22
C GLU A 526 6.77 -21.64 -16.24
N ASP A 527 7.00 -20.33 -16.35
CA ASP A 527 7.92 -19.59 -15.47
C ASP A 527 7.26 -19.13 -14.17
N ARG A 528 5.94 -19.32 -14.03
CA ARG A 528 5.15 -18.79 -12.93
C ARG A 528 4.46 -19.92 -12.16
N ARG A 529 4.45 -19.79 -10.83
CA ARG A 529 3.83 -20.77 -9.95
C ARG A 529 3.29 -20.10 -8.68
N PHE A 530 2.34 -20.74 -8.05
CA PHE A 530 1.85 -20.37 -6.73
C PHE A 530 1.46 -21.66 -5.98
N ASP A 531 2.08 -21.92 -4.85
CA ASP A 531 1.73 -23.06 -4.00
C ASP A 531 0.73 -22.59 -2.92
N ALA A 532 -0.54 -22.89 -3.13
CA ALA A 532 -1.63 -22.50 -2.22
C ALA A 532 -1.47 -23.00 -0.78
N ARG A 533 -0.56 -23.97 -0.52
CA ARG A 533 -0.30 -24.50 0.82
C ARG A 533 0.62 -23.60 1.64
N LYS A 534 1.38 -22.70 0.99
CA LYS A 534 2.36 -21.84 1.66
C LYS A 534 2.34 -20.37 1.23
N ASP A 535 2.11 -20.06 -0.07
CA ASP A 535 2.40 -18.75 -0.64
C ASP A 535 1.37 -17.66 -0.29
N TYR A 536 0.29 -18.02 0.41
CA TYR A 536 -0.66 -17.04 0.97
C TYR A 536 -0.11 -16.28 2.18
N LEU A 537 0.97 -16.77 2.81
CA LEU A 537 1.68 -16.07 3.88
C LEU A 537 3.17 -16.04 3.59
N TYR A 538 3.82 -14.98 3.99
CA TYR A 538 5.27 -14.84 3.86
C TYR A 538 6.00 -15.80 4.79
N PRO A 539 7.19 -16.29 4.40
CA PRO A 539 8.04 -17.03 5.31
C PRO A 539 8.55 -16.14 6.45
N ILE A 540 8.54 -16.67 7.66
CA ILE A 540 9.19 -16.02 8.80
C ILE A 540 10.71 -16.00 8.54
N PRO A 541 11.41 -14.88 8.71
CA PRO A 541 12.86 -14.81 8.51
C PRO A 541 13.60 -15.73 9.48
N LEU A 542 14.63 -16.43 9.00
CA LEU A 542 15.35 -17.44 9.81
C LEU A 542 15.97 -16.85 11.08
N GLN A 543 16.45 -15.62 11.01
CA GLN A 543 17.04 -14.96 12.17
C GLN A 543 16.04 -14.77 13.31
N GLU A 544 14.78 -14.46 12.99
CA GLU A 544 13.72 -14.24 14.00
C GLU A 544 13.36 -15.53 14.74
N ILE A 545 13.35 -16.65 14.02
CA ILE A 545 13.17 -17.98 14.63
C ILE A 545 14.31 -18.26 15.60
N THR A 546 15.55 -18.04 15.18
CA THR A 546 16.74 -18.29 15.99
C THR A 546 16.79 -17.38 17.22
N LEU A 547 16.59 -16.08 17.05
CA LEU A 547 16.65 -15.09 18.14
C LEU A 547 15.56 -15.29 19.19
N SER A 548 14.39 -15.78 18.79
CA SER A 548 13.32 -16.11 19.74
C SER A 548 13.55 -17.43 20.50
N GLY A 549 14.66 -18.13 20.27
CA GLY A 549 14.90 -19.47 20.83
C GLY A 549 13.94 -20.52 20.26
N ASN A 550 13.50 -20.38 19.02
CA ASN A 550 12.51 -21.18 18.30
C ASN A 550 11.07 -21.08 18.84
N ASN A 551 10.75 -20.07 19.66
CA ASN A 551 9.39 -19.81 20.10
C ASN A 551 8.54 -19.20 18.96
N VAL A 552 9.15 -18.44 18.06
CA VAL A 552 8.55 -18.03 16.80
C VAL A 552 8.77 -19.16 15.78
N THR A 553 7.69 -19.79 15.36
CA THR A 553 7.71 -20.93 14.43
C THR A 553 7.48 -20.49 12.99
N GLN A 554 7.97 -21.26 12.02
CA GLN A 554 7.79 -21.00 10.60
C GLN A 554 6.32 -21.15 10.18
N ASN A 555 5.91 -20.42 9.14
CA ASN A 555 4.63 -20.64 8.48
C ASN A 555 4.60 -21.98 7.74
N VAL A 556 3.42 -22.61 7.71
CA VAL A 556 3.22 -23.92 7.11
C VAL A 556 3.69 -23.93 5.65
N GLY A 557 4.45 -24.93 5.26
CA GLY A 557 4.96 -25.13 3.92
C GLY A 557 6.30 -24.42 3.62
N TRP A 558 6.77 -23.56 4.51
CA TRP A 558 8.07 -22.90 4.42
C TRP A 558 9.10 -23.59 5.35
N TYR A 559 9.76 -24.63 4.84
CA TYR A 559 10.76 -25.40 5.63
C TYR A 559 12.13 -25.34 4.94
#